data_c8d5c269bef10e2689a45faddee3d658
#
_entry.id   c8d5c269bef10e2689a45faddee3d658
#
_cell.length_a   1.000
_cell.length_b   1.000
_cell.length_c   1.000
_cell.angle_alpha   90.00
_cell.angle_beta   90.00
_cell.angle_gamma   90.00
#
_symmetry.space_group_name_H-M   'P 1'
#
loop_
_entity.id
_entity.type
_entity.pdbx_description
1 polymer ?
#
loop_
_entity_poly.entity_id
_entity_poly.type
_entity_poly.pdbx_seq_one_letter_code
_entity_poly.pdbx_strand_id
1 'polypeptide(L)'
;MARRNRRRASSKNRSKQSPEANSGEELPKNDLSAAPLEKPPILIDKKELRDAALERAKNRPIRERIMSFFRREKKEDYKEIIINTEALERRVAMMENGILQAFDIERLDKDRMVGAIFKGKVQNLEAGLKAAFVNIGYEKNAFLHYWDMLPGANNDPSVEIVLENKKKSSGKNEAKSVSDIPRVFPIGSEIVVQITKAQIGTKGPRTTTNLSLPGRFLVLMPYAGQCGISRKIEDKAERKRLKRIIGNLSLREGMGVIIRTVGQNKPERFFVRDLHILMQQWDQIESRIKNEKDPCMLYEEPDLIGLTARDFLTDDVDRVQIDNREDYTRLIDTIQRISPKSKAKVSLFEEEIPIFQRFNIERQIEQTFMRCVKLPSGGEIVMEETEALVSIDINTGSHKGNRKDG
;
A
#
# COMPACT_ATOMS: atom_id res chain seq x y z
N MET A 1 -79.92 -6.19 10.23
CA MET A 1 -80.87 -6.02 11.38
C MET A 1 -80.07 -5.76 12.65
N ALA A 2 -80.46 -4.62 13.32
CA ALA A 2 -80.36 -4.27 14.72
C ALA A 2 -79.01 -4.05 15.35
N ARG A 3 -78.63 -2.79 15.51
CA ARG A 3 -78.96 -1.78 16.57
C ARG A 3 -78.09 -1.97 17.84
N ARG A 4 -77.19 -0.94 18.02
CA ARG A 4 -77.15 0.05 19.15
C ARG A 4 -76.90 -0.50 20.55
N ASN A 5 -75.79 0.01 21.23
CA ASN A 5 -76.02 1.02 22.26
C ASN A 5 -74.73 1.69 22.75
N ARG A 6 -74.83 3.00 22.82
CA ARG A 6 -73.96 3.96 23.51
C ARG A 6 -74.12 3.81 25.01
N ARG A 7 -73.03 3.95 25.82
CA ARG A 7 -73.13 4.65 27.11
C ARG A 7 -71.85 5.45 27.37
N ARG A 8 -72.04 6.75 27.55
CA ARG A 8 -71.11 7.73 28.15
C ARG A 8 -71.03 7.51 29.66
N ALA A 9 -69.85 7.71 30.29
CA ALA A 9 -69.67 8.25 31.63
C ALA A 9 -68.22 8.73 31.70
N SER A 10 -67.96 9.92 31.72
CA SER A 10 -67.64 11.03 32.65
C SER A 10 -66.41 10.76 33.54
N SER A 11 -65.38 11.54 33.25
CA SER A 11 -64.45 12.25 34.12
C SER A 11 -64.01 11.63 35.44
N LYS A 12 -62.70 11.46 35.57
CA LYS A 12 -61.94 11.97 36.75
C LYS A 12 -60.46 12.17 36.40
N ASN A 13 -60.09 13.41 36.53
CA ASN A 13 -58.69 13.88 36.61
C ASN A 13 -57.87 13.02 37.59
N ARG A 14 -56.79 12.47 37.14
CA ARG A 14 -55.68 12.09 37.99
C ARG A 14 -54.38 12.46 37.24
N SER A 15 -53.78 13.55 37.65
CA SER A 15 -52.39 13.88 37.40
C SER A 15 -51.49 12.70 37.70
N LYS A 16 -50.86 12.13 36.68
CA LYS A 16 -49.66 11.34 36.80
C LYS A 16 -48.51 12.08 36.18
N GLN A 17 -47.62 12.47 37.06
CA GLN A 17 -46.27 12.92 36.76
C GLN A 17 -45.62 11.92 35.79
N SER A 18 -45.13 12.44 34.68
CA SER A 18 -44.21 11.78 33.80
C SER A 18 -42.88 11.63 34.54
N PRO A 19 -42.20 10.50 34.52
CA PRO A 19 -40.82 10.42 34.99
C PRO A 19 -39.98 11.26 34.04
N GLU A 20 -39.24 12.19 34.60
CA GLU A 20 -38.17 12.94 33.95
C GLU A 20 -37.25 11.95 33.21
N ALA A 21 -37.09 12.20 31.93
CA ALA A 21 -36.03 11.58 31.13
C ALA A 21 -34.70 11.95 31.76
N ASN A 22 -34.06 10.93 32.29
CA ASN A 22 -32.72 11.01 32.85
C ASN A 22 -31.82 11.58 31.77
N SER A 23 -31.27 12.76 32.05
CA SER A 23 -30.23 13.42 31.29
C SER A 23 -29.15 12.43 30.92
N GLY A 24 -28.92 12.26 29.61
CA GLY A 24 -27.78 11.52 29.11
C GLY A 24 -26.51 12.07 29.77
N GLU A 25 -25.77 11.19 30.41
CA GLU A 25 -24.39 11.44 30.77
C GLU A 25 -23.67 11.81 29.48
N GLU A 26 -23.38 13.09 29.31
CA GLU A 26 -22.35 13.53 28.37
C GLU A 26 -21.07 12.80 28.78
N LEU A 27 -20.65 11.87 27.92
CA LEU A 27 -19.29 11.33 27.98
C LEU A 27 -18.32 12.51 28.11
N PRO A 28 -17.36 12.44 29.01
CA PRO A 28 -16.42 13.53 29.20
C PRO A 28 -15.77 13.83 27.85
N LYS A 29 -16.00 15.03 27.33
CA LYS A 29 -15.23 15.58 26.21
C LYS A 29 -13.78 15.55 26.64
N ASN A 30 -13.08 14.51 26.21
CA ASN A 30 -11.64 14.47 26.34
C ASN A 30 -11.10 15.70 25.58
N ASP A 31 -10.84 16.77 26.29
CA ASP A 31 -10.06 17.91 25.84
C ASP A 31 -8.61 17.46 25.65
N LEU A 32 -8.42 16.59 24.64
CA LEU A 32 -7.10 16.29 24.08
C LEU A 32 -6.70 17.48 23.19
N SER A 33 -6.58 18.67 23.78
CA SER A 33 -5.80 19.71 23.16
C SER A 33 -4.37 19.21 23.13
N ALA A 34 -3.95 18.72 21.97
CA ALA A 34 -2.61 18.20 21.79
C ALA A 34 -1.61 19.26 22.25
N ALA A 35 -0.78 18.92 23.21
CA ALA A 35 0.40 19.70 23.51
C ALA A 35 1.16 19.96 22.19
N PRO A 36 1.84 21.12 22.02
CA PRO A 36 2.66 21.35 20.84
C PRO A 36 3.50 20.13 20.61
N LEU A 37 3.66 19.71 19.33
CA LEU A 37 4.62 18.69 18.94
C LEU A 37 5.98 19.16 19.50
N GLU A 38 6.28 18.82 20.73
CA GLU A 38 7.65 18.87 21.20
C GLU A 38 8.41 17.96 20.24
N LYS A 39 9.51 18.50 19.68
CA LYS A 39 10.39 17.66 18.85
C LYS A 39 10.58 16.36 19.63
N PRO A 40 10.29 15.20 19.03
CA PRO A 40 10.40 13.94 19.73
C PRO A 40 11.76 13.90 20.41
N PRO A 41 11.87 13.44 21.65
CA PRO A 41 13.17 13.34 22.28
C PRO A 41 14.03 12.48 21.37
N ILE A 42 15.06 13.07 20.79
CA ILE A 42 16.00 12.35 19.92
C ILE A 42 16.73 11.40 20.86
N LEU A 43 16.19 10.19 21.00
CA LEU A 43 16.79 9.11 21.78
C LEU A 43 18.04 8.54 21.08
N ILE A 44 18.28 8.94 19.84
CA ILE A 44 19.50 8.63 19.10
C ILE A 44 20.47 9.78 19.30
N ASP A 45 21.69 9.46 19.75
CA ASP A 45 22.74 10.46 19.91
C ASP A 45 23.00 11.15 18.56
N LYS A 46 22.96 12.48 18.54
CA LYS A 46 23.32 13.27 17.35
C LYS A 46 24.69 12.89 16.78
N LYS A 47 25.54 12.32 17.61
CA LYS A 47 26.87 11.82 17.23
C LYS A 47 26.72 10.54 16.39
N GLU A 48 25.88 9.61 16.80
CA GLU A 48 25.59 8.36 16.07
C GLU A 48 24.99 8.66 14.67
N LEU A 49 24.06 9.62 14.58
CA LEU A 49 23.50 10.09 13.30
C LEU A 49 24.57 10.72 12.41
N ARG A 50 25.50 11.48 12.97
CA ARG A 50 26.62 12.08 12.21
C ARG A 50 27.62 11.05 11.75
N ASP A 51 27.94 10.08 12.57
CA ASP A 51 28.89 9.03 12.25
C ASP A 51 28.35 8.11 11.15
N ALA A 52 27.05 7.75 11.20
CA ALA A 52 26.36 6.99 10.14
C ALA A 52 26.33 7.77 8.82
N ALA A 53 26.05 9.08 8.85
CA ALA A 53 26.09 9.94 7.67
C ALA A 53 27.51 10.08 7.10
N LEU A 54 28.53 10.15 7.95
CA LEU A 54 29.95 10.19 7.53
C LEU A 54 30.43 8.88 6.92
N GLU A 55 30.02 7.74 7.46
CA GLU A 55 30.33 6.44 6.87
C GLU A 55 29.68 6.28 5.49
N ARG A 56 28.43 6.71 5.33
CA ARG A 56 27.73 6.73 4.04
C ARG A 56 28.49 7.59 3.02
N ALA A 57 28.93 8.77 3.43
CA ALA A 57 29.71 9.67 2.56
C ALA A 57 31.05 9.08 2.17
N LYS A 58 31.72 8.30 3.06
CA LYS A 58 32.98 7.60 2.76
C LYS A 58 32.80 6.46 1.77
N ASN A 59 31.67 5.77 1.78
CA ASN A 59 31.41 4.62 0.93
C ASN A 59 30.89 4.96 -0.49
N ARG A 60 30.74 6.25 -0.82
CA ARG A 60 30.35 6.70 -2.16
C ARG A 60 31.48 6.55 -3.19
N PRO A 61 31.14 6.24 -4.45
CA PRO A 61 32.08 6.28 -5.56
C PRO A 61 32.77 7.65 -5.67
N ILE A 62 34.05 7.67 -5.99
CA ILE A 62 34.90 8.89 -6.07
C ILE A 62 34.25 9.96 -6.98
N ARG A 63 33.60 9.56 -8.08
CA ARG A 63 32.90 10.50 -8.99
C ARG A 63 31.73 11.23 -8.30
N GLU A 64 30.96 10.56 -7.46
CA GLU A 64 29.86 11.16 -6.70
C GLU A 64 30.39 12.07 -5.60
N ARG A 65 31.52 11.71 -4.95
CA ARG A 65 32.19 12.57 -3.98
C ARG A 65 32.69 13.89 -4.59
N ILE A 66 33.20 13.88 -5.82
CA ILE A 66 33.67 15.11 -6.53
C ILE A 66 32.46 15.95 -6.94
N MET A 67 31.38 15.33 -7.45
CA MET A 67 30.15 16.06 -7.82
C MET A 67 29.40 16.65 -6.62
N SER A 68 29.45 15.98 -5.46
CA SER A 68 28.85 16.48 -4.23
C SER A 68 29.54 17.72 -3.68
N PHE A 69 30.85 17.86 -3.91
CA PHE A 69 31.61 19.03 -3.51
C PHE A 69 31.18 20.32 -4.25
N PHE A 70 30.67 20.19 -5.48
CA PHE A 70 30.20 21.32 -6.32
C PHE A 70 28.68 21.57 -6.19
N ARG A 71 27.90 20.62 -5.65
CA ARG A 71 26.51 20.84 -5.27
C ARG A 71 26.45 21.16 -3.79
N ARG A 72 25.82 22.28 -3.43
CA ARG A 72 25.44 22.57 -2.03
C ARG A 72 24.60 21.40 -1.54
N GLU A 73 25.21 20.42 -0.85
CA GLU A 73 24.53 19.22 -0.38
C GLU A 73 23.41 19.62 0.57
N LYS A 74 22.17 19.24 0.25
CA LYS A 74 21.14 19.06 1.25
C LYS A 74 21.74 18.09 2.29
N LYS A 75 21.70 18.49 3.56
CA LYS A 75 22.06 17.64 4.69
C LYS A 75 21.37 16.29 4.49
N GLU A 76 22.15 15.22 4.34
CA GLU A 76 21.55 13.90 4.17
C GLU A 76 20.80 13.54 5.41
N ASP A 77 19.52 13.20 5.23
CA ASP A 77 18.63 12.81 6.30
C ASP A 77 18.93 11.35 6.67
N TYR A 78 18.99 11.05 7.96
CA TYR A 78 19.20 9.72 8.49
C TYR A 78 17.88 8.94 8.42
N LYS A 79 17.89 7.81 7.71
CA LYS A 79 16.70 6.98 7.51
C LYS A 79 16.84 5.62 8.17
N GLU A 80 15.83 5.24 8.91
CA GLU A 80 15.78 3.94 9.55
C GLU A 80 14.40 3.29 9.42
N ILE A 81 14.38 1.96 9.46
CA ILE A 81 13.19 1.15 9.48
C ILE A 81 13.15 0.42 10.81
N ILE A 82 12.04 0.56 11.51
CA ILE A 82 11.79 -0.10 12.78
C ILE A 82 10.65 -1.09 12.60
N ILE A 83 10.90 -2.35 12.94
CA ILE A 83 9.94 -3.44 12.80
C ILE A 83 9.62 -3.99 14.18
N ASN A 84 8.35 -4.01 14.51
CA ASN A 84 7.82 -4.60 15.73
C ASN A 84 6.90 -5.76 15.37
N THR A 85 7.08 -6.89 16.05
CA THR A 85 6.26 -8.08 15.87
C THR A 85 5.63 -8.48 17.19
N GLU A 86 4.31 -8.45 17.22
CA GLU A 86 3.48 -8.89 18.35
C GLU A 86 2.70 -10.17 17.99
N ALA A 87 1.98 -10.72 18.95
CA ALA A 87 1.26 -11.99 18.78
C ALA A 87 0.21 -11.96 17.66
N LEU A 88 -0.45 -10.82 17.42
CA LEU A 88 -1.54 -10.67 16.46
C LEU A 88 -1.23 -9.73 15.31
N GLU A 89 -0.12 -9.01 15.37
CA GLU A 89 0.21 -8.02 14.35
C GLU A 89 1.71 -7.82 14.18
N ARG A 90 2.08 -7.43 12.97
CA ARG A 90 3.39 -6.89 12.62
C ARG A 90 3.24 -5.43 12.23
N ARG A 91 4.18 -4.61 12.69
CA ARG A 91 4.17 -3.17 12.45
C ARG A 91 5.52 -2.73 11.90
N VAL A 92 5.51 -1.91 10.87
CA VAL A 92 6.72 -1.34 10.27
C VAL A 92 6.61 0.16 10.23
N ALA A 93 7.60 0.84 10.78
CA ALA A 93 7.70 2.30 10.78
C ALA A 93 8.95 2.73 10.00
N MET A 94 8.78 3.67 9.09
CA MET A 94 9.88 4.37 8.43
C MET A 94 10.13 5.72 9.11
N MET A 95 11.35 5.90 9.59
CA MET A 95 11.75 7.10 10.32
C MET A 95 12.77 7.89 9.51
N GLU A 96 12.66 9.21 9.50
CA GLU A 96 13.64 10.13 8.94
C GLU A 96 14.01 11.18 9.97
N ASN A 97 15.26 11.17 10.42
CA ASN A 97 15.76 12.02 11.51
C ASN A 97 14.94 11.91 12.81
N GLY A 98 14.42 10.71 13.13
CA GLY A 98 13.58 10.44 14.30
C GLY A 98 12.11 10.86 14.15
N ILE A 99 11.69 11.28 12.94
CA ILE A 99 10.30 11.63 12.63
C ILE A 99 9.68 10.52 11.81
N LEU A 100 8.49 10.07 12.20
CA LEU A 100 7.72 9.05 11.48
C LEU A 100 7.28 9.58 10.11
N GLN A 101 7.68 8.89 9.04
CA GLN A 101 7.32 9.24 7.66
C GLN A 101 6.24 8.32 7.08
N ALA A 102 6.31 7.04 7.41
CA ALA A 102 5.34 6.06 6.97
C ALA A 102 5.19 4.97 8.02
N PHE A 103 4.02 4.37 8.08
CA PHE A 103 3.65 3.34 9.02
C PHE A 103 2.72 2.35 8.36
N ASP A 104 3.05 1.06 8.47
CA ASP A 104 2.23 -0.03 7.98
C ASP A 104 1.98 -1.08 9.06
N ILE A 105 0.78 -1.66 9.05
CA ILE A 105 0.34 -2.74 9.95
C ILE A 105 -0.15 -3.92 9.14
N GLU A 106 0.30 -5.11 9.53
CA GLU A 106 -0.24 -6.38 9.09
C GLU A 106 -0.84 -7.13 10.26
N ARG A 107 -2.09 -7.52 10.15
CA ARG A 107 -2.76 -8.37 11.13
C ARG A 107 -2.56 -9.84 10.74
N LEU A 108 -2.05 -10.64 11.68
CA LEU A 108 -1.75 -12.05 11.46
C LEU A 108 -3.00 -12.95 11.49
N ASP A 109 -4.10 -12.44 12.04
CA ASP A 109 -5.41 -13.12 12.11
C ASP A 109 -6.28 -12.94 10.85
N LYS A 110 -5.82 -12.16 9.86
CA LYS A 110 -6.57 -11.89 8.63
C LYS A 110 -5.81 -12.35 7.40
N ASP A 111 -6.55 -12.99 6.50
CA ASP A 111 -6.01 -13.36 5.19
C ASP A 111 -5.59 -12.12 4.39
N ARG A 112 -4.36 -12.16 3.88
CA ARG A 112 -3.83 -11.13 2.99
C ARG A 112 -4.32 -11.40 1.58
N MET A 113 -5.48 -10.85 1.27
CA MET A 113 -6.10 -11.10 -0.02
C MET A 113 -5.66 -10.13 -1.11
N VAL A 114 -5.32 -8.87 -0.76
CA VAL A 114 -4.96 -7.84 -1.75
C VAL A 114 -3.64 -8.20 -2.43
N GLY A 115 -3.64 -8.17 -3.78
CA GLY A 115 -2.51 -8.62 -4.60
C GLY A 115 -2.49 -10.11 -4.90
N ALA A 116 -3.23 -10.94 -4.14
CA ALA A 116 -3.30 -12.38 -4.38
C ALA A 116 -3.99 -12.70 -5.72
N ILE A 117 -3.48 -13.74 -6.40
CA ILE A 117 -4.00 -14.21 -7.68
C ILE A 117 -4.74 -15.52 -7.45
N PHE A 118 -5.94 -15.62 -8.00
CA PHE A 118 -6.82 -16.78 -7.89
C PHE A 118 -7.18 -17.36 -9.25
N LYS A 119 -7.27 -18.66 -9.35
CA LYS A 119 -8.08 -19.33 -10.36
C LYS A 119 -9.51 -19.38 -9.84
N GLY A 120 -10.47 -18.92 -10.63
CA GLY A 120 -11.87 -18.92 -10.28
C GLY A 120 -12.75 -19.41 -11.40
N LYS A 121 -14.06 -19.53 -11.11
CA LYS A 121 -15.11 -19.84 -12.07
C LYS A 121 -16.16 -18.73 -12.07
N VAL A 122 -16.57 -18.28 -13.25
CA VAL A 122 -17.64 -17.28 -13.39
C VAL A 122 -18.94 -17.88 -12.86
N GLN A 123 -19.46 -17.34 -11.78
CA GLN A 123 -20.67 -17.81 -11.11
C GLN A 123 -21.92 -17.13 -11.66
N ASN A 124 -21.86 -15.83 -11.91
CA ASN A 124 -22.96 -15.04 -12.42
C ASN A 124 -22.47 -13.84 -13.25
N LEU A 125 -23.30 -13.38 -14.18
CA LEU A 125 -23.06 -12.19 -15.01
C LEU A 125 -24.22 -11.22 -14.83
N GLU A 126 -23.96 -10.04 -14.28
CA GLU A 126 -24.96 -9.01 -14.03
C GLU A 126 -24.84 -7.87 -15.06
N ALA A 127 -25.70 -7.93 -16.08
CA ALA A 127 -25.67 -6.95 -17.18
C ALA A 127 -25.97 -5.52 -16.69
N GLY A 128 -26.84 -5.36 -15.70
CA GLY A 128 -27.20 -4.06 -15.13
C GLY A 128 -26.03 -3.39 -14.40
N LEU A 129 -25.20 -4.17 -13.72
CA LEU A 129 -23.99 -3.71 -13.02
C LEU A 129 -22.76 -3.71 -13.92
N LYS A 130 -22.84 -4.28 -15.13
CA LYS A 130 -21.70 -4.57 -16.02
C LYS A 130 -20.57 -5.28 -15.25
N ALA A 131 -20.92 -6.32 -14.51
CA ALA A 131 -20.00 -7.03 -13.63
C ALA A 131 -20.24 -8.55 -13.66
N ALA A 132 -19.19 -9.31 -13.40
CA ALA A 132 -19.22 -10.74 -13.16
C ALA A 132 -18.98 -11.02 -11.66
N PHE A 133 -19.62 -12.05 -11.15
CA PHE A 133 -19.31 -12.62 -9.84
C PHE A 133 -18.53 -13.91 -10.06
N VAL A 134 -17.35 -13.97 -9.47
CA VAL A 134 -16.40 -15.05 -9.65
C VAL A 134 -16.25 -15.84 -8.35
N ASN A 135 -16.50 -17.13 -8.41
CA ASN A 135 -16.17 -18.03 -7.31
C ASN A 135 -14.65 -18.27 -7.31
N ILE A 136 -13.98 -17.84 -6.25
CA ILE A 136 -12.54 -17.97 -6.04
C ILE A 136 -12.18 -18.99 -4.95
N GLY A 137 -13.17 -19.81 -4.52
CA GLY A 137 -12.99 -20.79 -3.44
C GLY A 137 -13.16 -20.22 -2.03
N TYR A 138 -13.62 -18.98 -1.89
CA TYR A 138 -13.96 -18.36 -0.62
C TYR A 138 -15.46 -18.27 -0.42
N GLU A 139 -15.87 -17.95 0.83
CA GLU A 139 -17.27 -17.84 1.23
C GLU A 139 -18.08 -16.86 0.37
N LYS A 140 -17.45 -15.76 -0.06
CA LYS A 140 -18.06 -14.73 -0.90
C LYS A 140 -17.44 -14.69 -2.28
N ASN A 141 -18.31 -14.64 -3.29
CA ASN A 141 -17.87 -14.44 -4.66
C ASN A 141 -17.16 -13.11 -4.85
N ALA A 142 -16.10 -13.11 -5.63
CA ALA A 142 -15.36 -11.92 -6.00
C ALA A 142 -16.11 -11.10 -7.04
N PHE A 143 -16.09 -9.77 -6.89
CA PHE A 143 -16.68 -8.82 -7.83
C PHE A 143 -15.65 -8.43 -8.90
N LEU A 144 -16.01 -8.62 -10.17
CA LEU A 144 -15.17 -8.31 -11.33
C LEU A 144 -15.94 -7.44 -12.31
N HIS A 145 -15.57 -6.17 -12.42
CA HIS A 145 -16.22 -5.26 -13.38
C HIS A 145 -15.80 -5.60 -14.81
N TYR A 146 -16.71 -5.48 -15.79
CA TYR A 146 -16.42 -5.82 -17.19
C TYR A 146 -15.24 -5.04 -17.78
N TRP A 147 -15.04 -3.79 -17.38
CA TRP A 147 -13.85 -3.01 -17.77
C TRP A 147 -12.54 -3.64 -17.28
N ASP A 148 -12.57 -4.25 -16.09
CA ASP A 148 -11.41 -4.92 -15.52
C ASP A 148 -11.14 -6.30 -16.17
N MET A 149 -12.01 -6.74 -17.11
CA MET A 149 -11.85 -7.95 -17.91
C MET A 149 -11.26 -7.68 -19.31
N LEU A 150 -11.12 -6.42 -19.70
CA LEU A 150 -10.55 -6.05 -21.00
C LEU A 150 -9.03 -5.96 -20.91
N PRO A 151 -8.30 -6.50 -21.92
CA PRO A 151 -6.84 -6.39 -21.96
C PRO A 151 -6.41 -4.92 -22.04
N GLY A 152 -5.45 -4.53 -21.20
CA GLY A 152 -4.88 -3.18 -21.22
C GLY A 152 -5.80 -2.08 -20.68
N ALA A 153 -6.92 -2.40 -20.02
CA ALA A 153 -7.81 -1.43 -19.38
C ALA A 153 -7.16 -0.69 -18.20
N ASN A 154 -6.07 -1.19 -17.67
CA ASN A 154 -5.28 -0.51 -16.64
C ASN A 154 -4.38 0.58 -17.25
N ASN A 155 -5.00 1.61 -17.81
CA ASN A 155 -4.30 2.89 -18.01
C ASN A 155 -4.14 3.57 -16.66
N ASP A 156 -3.20 3.07 -15.86
CA ASP A 156 -2.82 3.74 -14.62
C ASP A 156 -2.30 5.15 -14.98
N PRO A 157 -3.00 6.22 -14.55
CA PRO A 157 -2.59 7.58 -14.85
C PRO A 157 -1.20 7.93 -14.32
N SER A 158 -0.64 7.13 -13.40
CA SER A 158 0.70 7.30 -12.85
C SER A 158 1.81 6.72 -13.75
N VAL A 159 1.46 6.05 -14.85
CA VAL A 159 2.41 5.39 -15.76
C VAL A 159 2.35 6.03 -17.16
N GLU A 160 3.50 6.22 -17.79
CA GLU A 160 3.62 6.57 -19.20
C GLU A 160 4.04 5.33 -20.00
N ILE A 161 3.21 4.94 -20.95
CA ILE A 161 3.50 3.84 -21.87
C ILE A 161 4.57 4.32 -22.85
N VAL A 162 5.67 3.54 -22.95
CA VAL A 162 6.83 3.91 -23.79
C VAL A 162 7.11 2.89 -24.89
N LEU A 163 6.60 1.67 -24.79
CA LEU A 163 6.79 0.60 -25.73
C LEU A 163 5.60 -0.36 -25.69
N GLU A 164 5.20 -0.90 -26.85
CA GLU A 164 4.19 -1.94 -26.96
C GLU A 164 4.85 -3.25 -27.39
N ASN A 165 4.64 -4.29 -26.60
CA ASN A 165 5.05 -5.66 -26.85
C ASN A 165 3.80 -6.51 -27.12
N LYS A 166 3.03 -6.15 -28.15
CA LYS A 166 1.79 -6.82 -28.49
C LYS A 166 2.04 -8.24 -28.97
N LYS A 167 1.28 -9.17 -28.42
CA LYS A 167 1.16 -10.51 -28.98
C LYS A 167 0.57 -10.38 -30.39
N LYS A 168 1.22 -10.97 -31.41
CA LYS A 168 0.61 -11.09 -32.73
C LYS A 168 -0.70 -11.85 -32.54
N SER A 169 -1.83 -11.16 -32.71
CA SER A 169 -3.16 -11.65 -32.38
C SER A 169 -3.44 -12.95 -33.16
N SER A 170 -3.47 -14.07 -32.47
CA SER A 170 -3.95 -15.35 -33.00
C SER A 170 -5.01 -16.00 -32.10
N GLY A 171 -5.65 -15.23 -31.20
CA GLY A 171 -6.65 -15.74 -30.27
C GLY A 171 -8.06 -15.29 -30.65
N LYS A 172 -8.90 -16.23 -31.09
CA LYS A 172 -10.35 -16.05 -31.31
C LYS A 172 -11.15 -15.70 -30.01
N ASN A 173 -10.50 -15.69 -28.84
CA ASN A 173 -11.15 -15.64 -27.51
C ASN A 173 -10.80 -14.41 -26.68
N GLU A 174 -10.37 -13.29 -27.28
CA GLU A 174 -10.16 -12.05 -26.53
C GLU A 174 -11.38 -11.14 -26.66
N ALA A 175 -11.93 -10.69 -25.51
CA ALA A 175 -12.96 -9.68 -25.49
C ALA A 175 -12.35 -8.33 -25.92
N LYS A 176 -12.89 -7.73 -26.97
CA LYS A 176 -12.46 -6.43 -27.49
C LYS A 176 -13.31 -5.28 -26.95
N SER A 177 -14.48 -5.60 -26.47
CA SER A 177 -15.46 -4.63 -25.92
C SER A 177 -16.22 -5.24 -24.75
N VAL A 178 -16.84 -4.38 -23.95
CA VAL A 178 -17.67 -4.77 -22.81
C VAL A 178 -18.84 -5.69 -23.25
N SER A 179 -19.35 -5.52 -24.47
CA SER A 179 -20.44 -6.35 -25.04
C SER A 179 -19.99 -7.78 -25.35
N ASP A 180 -18.70 -8.03 -25.55
CA ASP A 180 -18.17 -9.36 -25.86
C ASP A 180 -18.03 -10.24 -24.60
N ILE A 181 -17.99 -9.64 -23.41
CA ILE A 181 -17.68 -10.32 -22.15
C ILE A 181 -18.57 -11.54 -21.90
N PRO A 182 -19.92 -11.47 -22.00
CA PRO A 182 -20.76 -12.63 -21.73
C PRO A 182 -20.53 -13.80 -22.70
N ARG A 183 -20.07 -13.50 -23.92
CA ARG A 183 -19.76 -14.53 -24.95
C ARG A 183 -18.39 -15.15 -24.70
N VAL A 184 -17.40 -14.36 -24.28
CA VAL A 184 -16.01 -14.81 -24.07
C VAL A 184 -15.86 -15.51 -22.72
N PHE A 185 -16.57 -15.03 -21.69
CA PHE A 185 -16.57 -15.57 -20.35
C PHE A 185 -17.98 -15.98 -19.89
N PRO A 186 -18.56 -17.04 -20.45
CA PRO A 186 -19.88 -17.52 -20.04
C PRO A 186 -19.86 -18.04 -18.59
N ILE A 187 -21.02 -18.17 -17.99
CA ILE A 187 -21.19 -18.77 -16.64
C ILE A 187 -20.55 -20.17 -16.65
N GLY A 188 -19.79 -20.48 -15.61
CA GLY A 188 -19.03 -21.72 -15.46
C GLY A 188 -17.64 -21.71 -16.10
N SER A 189 -17.27 -20.69 -16.89
CA SER A 189 -15.93 -20.59 -17.47
C SER A 189 -14.87 -20.32 -16.41
N GLU A 190 -13.68 -20.89 -16.61
CA GLU A 190 -12.50 -20.61 -15.78
C GLU A 190 -11.93 -19.23 -16.09
N ILE A 191 -11.51 -18.53 -15.05
CA ILE A 191 -10.92 -17.20 -15.16
C ILE A 191 -9.84 -17.01 -14.09
N VAL A 192 -8.75 -16.33 -14.46
CA VAL A 192 -7.71 -15.94 -13.50
C VAL A 192 -7.90 -14.49 -13.12
N VAL A 193 -7.96 -14.23 -11.83
CA VAL A 193 -8.23 -12.90 -11.29
C VAL A 193 -7.26 -12.54 -10.18
N GLN A 194 -6.95 -11.25 -10.05
CA GLN A 194 -6.16 -10.69 -8.96
C GLN A 194 -7.03 -9.79 -8.10
N ILE A 195 -6.91 -9.90 -6.79
CA ILE A 195 -7.67 -9.09 -5.85
C ILE A 195 -7.04 -7.69 -5.76
N THR A 196 -7.85 -6.67 -6.05
CA THR A 196 -7.45 -5.25 -5.96
C THR A 196 -7.90 -4.57 -4.67
N LYS A 197 -9.02 -5.05 -4.09
CA LYS A 197 -9.53 -4.59 -2.80
C LYS A 197 -10.07 -5.77 -2.01
N ALA A 198 -9.74 -5.82 -0.73
CA ALA A 198 -10.24 -6.84 0.19
C ALA A 198 -11.79 -6.73 0.35
N GLN A 199 -12.39 -7.79 0.86
CA GLN A 199 -13.80 -7.77 1.22
C GLN A 199 -14.09 -6.75 2.33
N ILE A 200 -15.22 -6.07 2.24
CA ILE A 200 -15.67 -5.09 3.24
C ILE A 200 -17.13 -5.41 3.62
N GLY A 201 -17.36 -5.71 4.89
CA GLY A 201 -18.69 -6.04 5.39
C GLY A 201 -19.35 -7.19 4.63
N THR A 202 -20.48 -6.95 3.99
CA THR A 202 -21.23 -7.94 3.21
C THR A 202 -20.73 -8.09 1.77
N LYS A 203 -19.87 -7.19 1.27
CA LYS A 203 -19.39 -7.18 -0.13
C LYS A 203 -18.17 -8.09 -0.27
N GLY A 204 -18.16 -8.93 -1.31
CA GLY A 204 -17.00 -9.72 -1.70
C GLY A 204 -15.81 -8.86 -2.19
N PRO A 205 -14.62 -9.46 -2.32
CA PRO A 205 -13.43 -8.74 -2.77
C PRO A 205 -13.59 -8.26 -4.22
N ARG A 206 -12.98 -7.11 -4.55
CA ARG A 206 -12.91 -6.61 -5.93
C ARG A 206 -11.69 -7.19 -6.63
N THR A 207 -11.87 -7.57 -7.89
CA THR A 207 -10.85 -8.23 -8.70
C THR A 207 -10.66 -7.60 -10.07
N THR A 208 -9.55 -7.96 -10.74
CA THR A 208 -9.21 -7.61 -12.12
C THR A 208 -8.58 -8.83 -12.82
N THR A 209 -8.70 -8.92 -14.15
CA THR A 209 -7.93 -9.88 -14.96
C THR A 209 -6.59 -9.31 -15.42
N ASN A 210 -6.35 -8.02 -15.21
CA ASN A 210 -5.08 -7.38 -15.52
C ASN A 210 -4.07 -7.67 -14.40
N LEU A 211 -3.43 -8.83 -14.48
CA LEU A 211 -2.50 -9.31 -13.47
C LEU A 211 -1.23 -8.46 -13.41
N SER A 212 -0.73 -8.23 -12.21
CA SER A 212 0.52 -7.53 -11.95
C SER A 212 1.32 -8.22 -10.85
N LEU A 213 2.61 -8.40 -11.07
CA LEU A 213 3.56 -8.94 -10.10
C LEU A 213 4.58 -7.85 -9.77
N PRO A 214 4.48 -7.22 -8.60
CA PRO A 214 5.40 -6.17 -8.22
C PRO A 214 6.73 -6.75 -7.76
N GLY A 215 7.81 -6.37 -8.46
CA GLY A 215 9.19 -6.53 -8.06
C GLY A 215 9.72 -5.29 -7.35
N ARG A 216 11.02 -5.23 -7.12
CA ARG A 216 11.66 -4.08 -6.50
C ARG A 216 11.77 -2.89 -7.45
N PHE A 217 12.22 -3.11 -8.69
CA PHE A 217 12.46 -2.06 -9.70
C PHE A 217 11.44 -2.08 -10.83
N LEU A 218 10.81 -3.23 -11.03
CA LEU A 218 9.83 -3.48 -12.08
C LEU A 218 8.49 -3.94 -11.49
N VAL A 219 7.43 -3.74 -12.25
CA VAL A 219 6.18 -4.50 -12.10
C VAL A 219 6.00 -5.30 -13.39
N LEU A 220 5.90 -6.63 -13.29
CA LEU A 220 5.63 -7.49 -14.43
C LEU A 220 4.12 -7.58 -14.64
N MET A 221 3.70 -7.39 -15.88
CA MET A 221 2.30 -7.48 -16.32
C MET A 221 2.17 -8.57 -17.40
N PRO A 222 1.79 -9.80 -17.01
CA PRO A 222 1.84 -10.95 -17.91
C PRO A 222 0.97 -10.86 -19.17
N TYR A 223 -0.12 -10.07 -19.11
CA TYR A 223 -1.10 -9.99 -20.20
C TYR A 223 -1.29 -8.58 -20.78
N ALA A 224 -0.53 -7.59 -20.33
CA ALA A 224 -0.77 -6.22 -20.75
C ALA A 224 -0.15 -5.85 -22.11
N GLY A 225 0.95 -6.49 -22.50
CA GLY A 225 1.67 -6.19 -23.75
C GLY A 225 2.17 -4.74 -23.86
N GLN A 226 2.20 -4.00 -22.75
CA GLN A 226 2.61 -2.60 -22.72
C GLN A 226 3.71 -2.40 -21.66
N CYS A 227 4.74 -1.65 -22.06
CA CYS A 227 5.82 -1.29 -21.14
C CYS A 227 5.78 0.19 -20.83
N GLY A 228 5.95 0.51 -19.54
CA GLY A 228 5.82 1.87 -19.04
C GLY A 228 6.92 2.29 -18.09
N ILE A 229 6.94 3.58 -17.79
CA ILE A 229 7.80 4.21 -16.80
C ILE A 229 6.92 5.05 -15.89
N SER A 230 7.14 4.97 -14.57
CA SER A 230 6.43 5.80 -13.60
C SER A 230 6.55 7.29 -13.94
N ARG A 231 5.44 8.03 -13.93
CA ARG A 231 5.44 9.49 -14.17
C ARG A 231 6.14 10.28 -13.06
N LYS A 232 6.30 9.69 -11.88
CA LYS A 232 7.08 10.30 -10.79
C LYS A 232 8.57 10.45 -11.10
N ILE A 233 9.08 9.80 -12.17
CA ILE A 233 10.44 10.02 -12.68
C ILE A 233 10.36 11.15 -13.71
N GLU A 234 10.65 12.39 -13.29
CA GLU A 234 10.47 13.60 -14.12
C GLU A 234 11.65 13.89 -15.06
N ASP A 235 12.87 13.44 -14.71
CA ASP A 235 14.07 13.71 -15.50
C ASP A 235 14.00 13.07 -16.89
N LYS A 236 13.96 13.92 -17.91
CA LYS A 236 13.86 13.51 -19.33
C LYS A 236 15.05 12.67 -19.80
N ALA A 237 16.26 12.96 -19.30
CA ALA A 237 17.46 12.20 -19.66
C ALA A 237 17.40 10.80 -19.08
N GLU A 238 16.98 10.68 -17.82
CA GLU A 238 16.79 9.41 -17.14
C GLU A 238 15.67 8.59 -17.80
N ARG A 239 14.53 9.21 -18.14
CA ARG A 239 13.45 8.54 -18.88
C ARG A 239 13.92 7.96 -20.20
N LYS A 240 14.74 8.73 -20.97
CA LYS A 240 15.35 8.25 -22.23
C LYS A 240 16.27 7.05 -22.00
N ARG A 241 17.04 7.06 -20.90
CA ARG A 241 17.91 5.94 -20.50
C ARG A 241 17.09 4.72 -20.15
N LEU A 242 16.05 4.88 -19.30
CA LEU A 242 15.16 3.80 -18.86
C LEU A 242 14.37 3.20 -20.03
N LYS A 243 13.90 4.02 -20.98
CA LYS A 243 13.26 3.52 -22.22
C LYS A 243 14.19 2.60 -23.02
N ARG A 244 15.48 2.92 -23.07
CA ARG A 244 16.48 2.08 -23.74
C ARG A 244 16.67 0.76 -23.01
N ILE A 245 16.72 0.80 -21.65
CA ILE A 245 16.80 -0.42 -20.83
C ILE A 245 15.58 -1.31 -21.09
N ILE A 246 14.36 -0.78 -21.08
CA ILE A 246 13.14 -1.56 -21.41
C ILE A 246 13.28 -2.25 -22.75
N GLY A 247 13.78 -1.55 -23.79
CA GLY A 247 13.98 -2.12 -25.12
C GLY A 247 14.98 -3.27 -25.18
N ASN A 248 15.94 -3.31 -24.23
CA ASN A 248 16.94 -4.38 -24.11
C ASN A 248 16.47 -5.57 -23.28
N LEU A 249 15.38 -5.42 -22.47
CA LEU A 249 14.86 -6.51 -21.65
C LEU A 249 14.25 -7.62 -22.53
N SER A 250 14.65 -8.87 -22.27
CA SER A 250 14.11 -10.04 -22.96
C SER A 250 12.74 -10.42 -22.39
N LEU A 251 11.69 -9.73 -22.83
CA LEU A 251 10.31 -10.00 -22.45
C LEU A 251 9.68 -11.05 -23.39
N ARG A 252 8.88 -11.95 -22.83
CA ARG A 252 8.02 -12.83 -23.64
C ARG A 252 6.96 -12.01 -24.37
N GLU A 253 6.53 -12.48 -25.54
CA GLU A 253 5.51 -11.82 -26.36
C GLU A 253 4.19 -11.69 -25.57
N GLY A 254 3.59 -10.49 -25.60
CA GLY A 254 2.36 -10.19 -24.88
C GLY A 254 2.55 -9.79 -23.41
N MET A 255 3.78 -9.84 -22.87
CA MET A 255 4.09 -9.36 -21.53
C MET A 255 4.53 -7.91 -21.55
N GLY A 256 4.26 -7.20 -20.48
CA GLY A 256 4.71 -5.83 -20.25
C GLY A 256 5.42 -5.67 -18.93
N VAL A 257 6.15 -4.57 -18.78
CA VAL A 257 6.78 -4.17 -17.52
C VAL A 257 6.61 -2.67 -17.28
N ILE A 258 6.51 -2.30 -16.01
CA ILE A 258 6.52 -0.91 -15.57
C ILE A 258 7.76 -0.68 -14.72
N ILE A 259 8.56 0.33 -15.04
CA ILE A 259 9.68 0.75 -14.17
C ILE A 259 9.14 1.61 -13.04
N ARG A 260 9.45 1.18 -11.80
CA ARG A 260 9.12 1.88 -10.56
C ARG A 260 10.09 3.04 -10.29
N THR A 261 9.69 3.97 -9.44
CA THR A 261 10.54 5.11 -9.03
C THR A 261 11.87 4.70 -8.41
N VAL A 262 11.89 3.61 -7.65
CA VAL A 262 13.11 3.02 -7.05
C VAL A 262 14.15 2.60 -8.11
N GLY A 263 13.72 2.41 -9.36
CA GLY A 263 14.61 2.12 -10.51
C GLY A 263 15.37 3.32 -11.03
N GLN A 264 15.06 4.55 -10.59
CA GLN A 264 15.77 5.75 -11.01
C GLN A 264 17.28 5.66 -10.69
N ASN A 265 18.13 6.02 -11.67
CA ASN A 265 19.60 5.97 -11.58
C ASN A 265 20.20 4.57 -11.35
N LYS A 266 19.41 3.49 -11.42
CA LYS A 266 19.93 2.12 -11.25
C LYS A 266 20.53 1.59 -12.56
N PRO A 267 21.63 0.84 -12.49
CA PRO A 267 22.22 0.13 -13.65
C PRO A 267 21.29 -0.94 -14.22
N GLU A 268 21.39 -1.21 -15.52
CA GLU A 268 20.57 -2.18 -16.26
C GLU A 268 20.53 -3.58 -15.60
N ARG A 269 21.66 -4.04 -15.05
CA ARG A 269 21.78 -5.34 -14.35
C ARG A 269 20.74 -5.57 -13.23
N PHE A 270 20.26 -4.48 -12.58
CA PHE A 270 19.26 -4.60 -11.53
C PHE A 270 17.89 -4.93 -12.10
N PHE A 271 17.54 -4.33 -13.24
CA PHE A 271 16.29 -4.62 -13.93
C PHE A 271 16.28 -6.02 -14.53
N VAL A 272 17.41 -6.47 -15.10
CA VAL A 272 17.55 -7.83 -15.63
C VAL A 272 17.38 -8.88 -14.52
N ARG A 273 17.99 -8.65 -13.34
CA ARG A 273 17.86 -9.56 -12.19
C ARG A 273 16.42 -9.58 -11.65
N ASP A 274 15.79 -8.41 -11.50
CA ASP A 274 14.42 -8.29 -11.01
C ASP A 274 13.44 -8.96 -11.96
N LEU A 275 13.60 -8.74 -13.27
CA LEU A 275 12.83 -9.42 -14.30
C LEU A 275 12.97 -10.94 -14.22
N HIS A 276 14.18 -11.46 -14.01
CA HIS A 276 14.41 -12.91 -13.90
C HIS A 276 13.65 -13.51 -12.72
N ILE A 277 13.66 -12.86 -11.56
CA ILE A 277 12.92 -13.29 -10.36
C ILE A 277 11.41 -13.29 -10.66
N LEU A 278 10.89 -12.21 -11.27
CA LEU A 278 9.48 -12.09 -11.60
C LEU A 278 9.03 -13.12 -12.64
N MET A 279 9.88 -13.42 -13.62
CA MET A 279 9.61 -14.46 -14.62
C MET A 279 9.56 -15.85 -14.01
N GLN A 280 10.45 -16.18 -13.06
CA GLN A 280 10.40 -17.44 -12.32
C GLN A 280 9.12 -17.56 -11.49
N GLN A 281 8.69 -16.49 -10.80
CA GLN A 281 7.42 -16.46 -10.07
C GLN A 281 6.23 -16.68 -11.02
N TRP A 282 6.25 -16.00 -12.17
CA TRP A 282 5.20 -16.15 -13.16
C TRP A 282 5.13 -17.58 -13.72
N ASP A 283 6.26 -18.23 -14.00
CA ASP A 283 6.31 -19.60 -14.48
C ASP A 283 5.69 -20.59 -13.47
N GLN A 284 5.90 -20.37 -12.18
CA GLN A 284 5.24 -21.15 -11.13
C GLN A 284 3.72 -20.94 -11.13
N ILE A 285 3.27 -19.68 -11.23
CA ILE A 285 1.84 -19.35 -11.32
C ILE A 285 1.22 -19.99 -12.56
N GLU A 286 1.85 -19.83 -13.72
CA GLU A 286 1.39 -20.39 -14.99
C GLU A 286 1.28 -21.93 -14.95
N SER A 287 2.23 -22.58 -14.30
CA SER A 287 2.18 -24.03 -14.06
C SER A 287 0.97 -24.42 -13.21
N ARG A 288 0.71 -23.66 -12.12
CA ARG A 288 -0.46 -23.89 -11.25
C ARG A 288 -1.79 -23.63 -11.98
N ILE A 289 -1.87 -22.59 -12.82
CA ILE A 289 -3.06 -22.31 -13.65
C ILE A 289 -3.42 -23.54 -14.51
N LYS A 290 -2.42 -24.23 -15.06
CA LYS A 290 -2.61 -25.40 -15.93
C LYS A 290 -2.99 -26.66 -15.15
N ASN A 291 -2.45 -26.85 -13.96
CA ASN A 291 -2.58 -28.08 -13.18
C ASN A 291 -3.82 -28.09 -12.27
N GLU A 292 -4.16 -26.95 -11.68
CA GLU A 292 -5.31 -26.84 -10.77
C GLU A 292 -6.63 -26.84 -11.55
N LYS A 293 -7.62 -27.61 -11.09
CA LYS A 293 -8.95 -27.72 -11.74
C LYS A 293 -10.01 -26.91 -11.02
N ASP A 294 -9.88 -26.76 -9.71
CA ASP A 294 -10.85 -26.08 -8.87
C ASP A 294 -10.43 -24.65 -8.53
N PRO A 295 -11.38 -23.79 -8.13
CA PRO A 295 -11.06 -22.47 -7.63
C PRO A 295 -10.05 -22.53 -6.47
N CYS A 296 -8.92 -21.88 -6.64
CA CYS A 296 -7.85 -21.87 -5.62
C CYS A 296 -6.97 -20.63 -5.74
N MET A 297 -6.26 -20.31 -4.66
CA MET A 297 -5.23 -19.29 -4.66
C MET A 297 -3.98 -19.80 -5.39
N LEU A 298 -3.53 -19.06 -6.39
CA LEU A 298 -2.35 -19.38 -7.21
C LEU A 298 -1.09 -18.67 -6.71
N TYR A 299 -1.25 -17.45 -6.20
CA TYR A 299 -0.17 -16.61 -5.70
C TYR A 299 -0.66 -15.76 -4.53
N GLU A 300 0.18 -15.61 -3.55
CA GLU A 300 -0.02 -14.73 -2.40
C GLU A 300 1.08 -13.66 -2.39
N GLU A 301 0.70 -12.40 -2.12
CA GLU A 301 1.67 -11.30 -1.95
C GLU A 301 2.54 -11.58 -0.72
N PRO A 302 3.83 -11.26 -0.74
CA PRO A 302 4.70 -11.40 0.43
C PRO A 302 4.13 -10.70 1.67
N ASP A 303 4.43 -11.23 2.85
CA ASP A 303 4.06 -10.59 4.12
C ASP A 303 4.79 -9.24 4.32
N LEU A 304 4.42 -8.51 5.37
CA LEU A 304 4.96 -7.19 5.66
C LEU A 304 6.50 -7.20 5.77
N ILE A 305 7.09 -8.29 6.24
CA ILE A 305 8.56 -8.46 6.27
C ILE A 305 9.12 -8.54 4.85
N GLY A 306 8.50 -9.35 3.98
CA GLY A 306 8.89 -9.46 2.56
C GLY A 306 8.67 -8.15 1.80
N LEU A 307 7.55 -7.45 2.05
CA LEU A 307 7.26 -6.14 1.49
C LEU A 307 8.30 -5.10 1.93
N THR A 308 8.70 -5.12 3.21
CA THR A 308 9.74 -4.24 3.76
C THR A 308 11.06 -4.44 3.03
N ALA A 309 11.48 -5.69 2.82
CA ALA A 309 12.71 -6.00 2.08
C ALA A 309 12.65 -5.53 0.61
N ARG A 310 11.48 -5.64 -0.03
CA ARG A 310 11.27 -5.29 -1.43
C ARG A 310 11.13 -3.78 -1.64
N ASP A 311 10.29 -3.13 -0.86
CA ASP A 311 9.81 -1.78 -1.15
C ASP A 311 10.47 -0.70 -0.28
N PHE A 312 10.72 -0.97 1.00
CA PHE A 312 11.23 0.03 1.94
C PHE A 312 12.75 0.02 2.10
N LEU A 313 13.41 -1.13 1.95
CA LEU A 313 14.85 -1.22 2.12
C LEU A 313 15.58 -0.66 0.89
N THR A 314 15.61 0.65 0.76
CA THR A 314 16.33 1.37 -0.29
C THR A 314 17.81 1.59 0.08
N ASP A 315 18.63 2.06 -0.89
CA ASP A 315 20.08 2.23 -0.64
C ASP A 315 20.36 3.36 0.36
N ASP A 316 19.43 4.31 0.49
CA ASP A 316 19.47 5.46 1.40
C ASP A 316 19.00 5.15 2.82
N VAL A 317 18.46 3.97 3.10
CA VAL A 317 18.18 3.51 4.47
C VAL A 317 19.52 3.18 5.16
N ASP A 318 19.71 3.72 6.35
CA ASP A 318 20.94 3.52 7.13
C ASP A 318 20.88 2.31 8.02
N ARG A 319 19.74 2.09 8.66
CA ARG A 319 19.56 1.03 9.66
C ARG A 319 18.17 0.41 9.57
N VAL A 320 18.09 -0.89 9.87
CA VAL A 320 16.85 -1.62 10.11
C VAL A 320 16.97 -2.30 11.47
N GLN A 321 16.00 -2.10 12.33
CA GLN A 321 15.91 -2.78 13.61
C GLN A 321 14.62 -3.58 13.71
N ILE A 322 14.71 -4.77 14.26
CA ILE A 322 13.60 -5.69 14.43
C ILE A 322 13.72 -6.40 15.78
N ASP A 323 12.61 -6.51 16.49
CA ASP A 323 12.54 -7.06 17.85
C ASP A 323 12.25 -8.56 17.90
N ASN A 324 11.87 -9.18 16.79
CA ASN A 324 11.56 -10.60 16.72
C ASN A 324 12.66 -11.38 15.99
N ARG A 325 13.18 -12.44 16.61
CA ARG A 325 14.29 -13.26 16.08
C ARG A 325 13.91 -14.07 14.85
N GLU A 326 12.68 -14.57 14.78
CA GLU A 326 12.21 -15.35 13.63
C GLU A 326 12.07 -14.46 12.40
N ASP A 327 11.42 -13.33 12.56
CA ASP A 327 11.24 -12.35 11.48
C ASP A 327 12.56 -11.70 11.07
N TYR A 328 13.53 -11.53 12.02
CA TYR A 328 14.90 -11.12 11.70
C TYR A 328 15.57 -12.13 10.74
N THR A 329 15.48 -13.43 11.04
CA THR A 329 16.07 -14.47 10.20
C THR A 329 15.42 -14.48 8.80
N ARG A 330 14.09 -14.40 8.73
CA ARG A 330 13.34 -14.32 7.48
C ARG A 330 13.69 -13.08 6.65
N LEU A 331 13.83 -11.93 7.31
CA LEU A 331 14.25 -10.68 6.67
C LEU A 331 15.65 -10.80 6.07
N ILE A 332 16.62 -11.34 6.84
CA ILE A 332 17.98 -11.58 6.38
C ILE A 332 18.01 -12.48 5.15
N ASP A 333 17.28 -13.59 5.17
CA ASP A 333 17.20 -14.53 4.03
C ASP A 333 16.62 -13.88 2.78
N THR A 334 15.58 -13.06 2.96
CA THR A 334 14.96 -12.32 1.87
C THR A 334 15.91 -11.27 1.29
N ILE A 335 16.57 -10.49 2.14
CA ILE A 335 17.56 -9.48 1.74
C ILE A 335 18.74 -10.12 1.02
N GLN A 336 19.20 -11.29 1.45
CA GLN A 336 20.32 -11.98 0.80
C GLN A 336 20.02 -12.34 -0.66
N ARG A 337 18.75 -12.62 -0.99
CA ARG A 337 18.31 -12.87 -2.37
C ARG A 337 18.18 -11.60 -3.18
N ILE A 338 17.66 -10.51 -2.58
CA ILE A 338 17.31 -9.26 -3.28
C ILE A 338 18.51 -8.29 -3.32
N SER A 339 19.14 -8.03 -2.18
CA SER A 339 20.20 -7.03 -2.00
C SER A 339 21.21 -7.43 -0.92
N PRO A 340 22.16 -8.33 -1.21
CA PRO A 340 23.10 -8.85 -0.20
C PRO A 340 23.89 -7.77 0.57
N LYS A 341 24.13 -6.61 -0.06
CA LYS A 341 24.84 -5.49 0.57
C LYS A 341 24.05 -4.84 1.70
N SER A 342 22.73 -4.93 1.68
CA SER A 342 21.86 -4.33 2.70
C SER A 342 21.79 -5.17 3.98
N LYS A 343 22.34 -6.39 3.98
CA LYS A 343 22.35 -7.28 5.16
C LYS A 343 23.03 -6.64 6.37
N ALA A 344 24.13 -5.91 6.14
CA ALA A 344 24.89 -5.26 7.21
C ALA A 344 24.14 -4.13 7.92
N LYS A 345 23.01 -3.67 7.35
CA LYS A 345 22.18 -2.60 7.92
C LYS A 345 21.12 -3.14 8.91
N VAL A 346 20.91 -4.45 8.96
CA VAL A 346 19.86 -5.09 9.77
C VAL A 346 20.44 -5.58 11.09
N SER A 347 19.81 -5.22 12.17
CA SER A 347 20.18 -5.64 13.53
C SER A 347 18.96 -6.11 14.33
N LEU A 348 19.16 -7.10 15.18
CA LEU A 348 18.17 -7.53 16.15
C LEU A 348 18.19 -6.55 17.32
N PHE A 349 17.00 -6.15 17.77
CA PHE A 349 16.81 -5.30 18.93
C PHE A 349 16.54 -6.18 20.15
N GLU A 350 17.38 -6.08 21.19
CA GLU A 350 17.35 -6.97 22.37
C GLU A 350 17.20 -6.18 23.68
N GLU A 351 16.79 -4.89 23.62
CA GLU A 351 16.52 -4.09 24.83
C GLU A 351 15.19 -4.53 25.47
N GLU A 352 15.05 -4.33 26.80
CA GLU A 352 13.82 -4.68 27.55
C GLU A 352 12.64 -3.74 27.22
N ILE A 353 12.92 -2.51 26.77
CA ILE A 353 11.90 -1.53 26.41
C ILE A 353 11.30 -1.90 25.05
N PRO A 354 9.98 -1.90 24.86
CA PRO A 354 9.36 -2.13 23.57
C PRO A 354 9.93 -1.22 22.48
N ILE A 355 10.27 -1.78 21.31
CA ILE A 355 11.01 -1.08 20.26
C ILE A 355 10.31 0.22 19.80
N PHE A 356 8.99 0.21 19.63
CA PHE A 356 8.24 1.39 19.20
C PHE A 356 8.21 2.49 20.27
N GLN A 357 8.23 2.10 21.56
CA GLN A 357 8.36 3.05 22.67
C GLN A 357 9.78 3.64 22.71
N ARG A 358 10.81 2.81 22.53
CA ARG A 358 12.22 3.23 22.51
C ARG A 358 12.51 4.31 21.46
N PHE A 359 11.87 4.17 20.28
CA PHE A 359 12.01 5.12 19.16
C PHE A 359 10.92 6.20 19.14
N ASN A 360 10.11 6.32 20.21
CA ASN A 360 9.02 7.29 20.32
C ASN A 360 8.04 7.24 19.13
N ILE A 361 7.83 6.04 18.59
CA ILE A 361 6.95 5.82 17.44
C ILE A 361 5.49 5.78 17.88
N GLU A 362 5.17 5.11 19.01
CA GLU A 362 3.80 5.02 19.54
C GLU A 362 3.17 6.41 19.71
N ARG A 363 3.89 7.33 20.34
CA ARG A 363 3.40 8.70 20.53
C ARG A 363 3.18 9.42 19.20
N GLN A 364 4.03 9.21 18.21
CA GLN A 364 3.87 9.82 16.90
C GLN A 364 2.68 9.24 16.15
N ILE A 365 2.42 7.92 16.29
CA ILE A 365 1.22 7.26 15.75
C ILE A 365 -0.04 7.83 16.40
N GLU A 366 -0.08 7.90 17.74
CA GLU A 366 -1.20 8.51 18.46
C GLU A 366 -1.50 9.93 17.98
N GLN A 367 -0.47 10.73 17.75
CA GLN A 367 -0.61 12.11 17.26
C GLN A 367 -1.25 12.16 15.85
N THR A 368 -1.04 11.17 14.99
CA THR A 368 -1.67 11.13 13.65
C THR A 368 -3.18 10.91 13.70
N PHE A 369 -3.70 10.32 14.78
CA PHE A 369 -5.13 10.08 14.99
C PHE A 369 -5.84 11.17 15.79
N MET A 370 -5.12 12.22 16.22
CA MET A 370 -5.73 13.32 16.93
C MET A 370 -6.59 14.18 16.01
N ARG A 371 -7.73 14.66 16.53
CA ARG A 371 -8.61 15.60 15.84
C ARG A 371 -7.89 16.89 15.43
N CYS A 372 -6.99 17.38 16.26
CA CYS A 372 -6.23 18.61 16.04
C CYS A 372 -4.73 18.31 15.99
N VAL A 373 -4.10 18.67 14.87
CA VAL A 373 -2.66 18.51 14.65
C VAL A 373 -1.99 19.88 14.58
N LYS A 374 -1.06 20.15 15.48
CA LYS A 374 -0.29 21.40 15.47
C LYS A 374 0.87 21.30 14.49
N LEU A 375 1.01 22.32 13.66
CA LEU A 375 2.09 22.43 12.68
C LEU A 375 3.34 23.06 13.28
N PRO A 376 4.55 22.68 12.81
CA PRO A 376 5.81 23.31 13.26
C PRO A 376 5.86 24.83 13.06
N SER A 377 5.09 25.36 12.09
CA SER A 377 4.95 26.79 11.81
C SER A 377 4.09 27.53 12.83
N GLY A 378 3.42 26.83 13.75
CA GLY A 378 2.52 27.42 14.76
C GLY A 378 1.05 27.45 14.34
N GLY A 379 0.72 26.99 13.14
CA GLY A 379 -0.66 26.73 12.72
C GLY A 379 -1.19 25.41 13.23
N GLU A 380 -2.46 25.12 13.00
CA GLU A 380 -3.09 23.85 13.35
C GLU A 380 -4.05 23.40 12.26
N ILE A 381 -4.18 22.09 12.10
CA ILE A 381 -5.16 21.43 11.23
C ILE A 381 -6.15 20.71 12.13
N VAL A 382 -7.45 21.00 11.94
CA VAL A 382 -8.54 20.32 12.64
C VAL A 382 -9.26 19.42 11.64
N MET A 383 -9.39 18.13 11.97
CA MET A 383 -10.08 17.12 11.16
C MET A 383 -11.28 16.60 11.93
N GLU A 384 -12.46 16.66 11.34
CA GLU A 384 -13.70 16.18 11.94
C GLU A 384 -14.40 15.24 10.97
N GLU A 385 -14.67 14.03 11.44
CA GLU A 385 -15.48 13.07 10.71
C GLU A 385 -16.96 13.28 11.08
N THR A 386 -17.77 13.47 10.07
CA THR A 386 -19.24 13.54 10.18
C THR A 386 -19.84 12.31 9.52
N GLU A 387 -21.16 12.11 9.64
CA GLU A 387 -21.87 10.95 9.06
C GLU A 387 -21.62 10.76 7.55
N ALA A 388 -21.44 11.85 6.79
CA ALA A 388 -21.37 11.81 5.32
C ALA A 388 -20.06 12.37 4.73
N LEU A 389 -19.24 13.08 5.51
CA LEU A 389 -18.02 13.73 5.02
C LEU A 389 -16.97 13.92 6.11
N VAL A 390 -15.74 14.16 5.71
CA VAL A 390 -14.67 14.63 6.60
C VAL A 390 -14.46 16.11 6.37
N SER A 391 -14.61 16.91 7.42
CA SER A 391 -14.30 18.34 7.41
C SER A 391 -12.86 18.58 7.83
N ILE A 392 -12.12 19.37 7.07
CA ILE A 392 -10.75 19.76 7.39
C ILE A 392 -10.68 21.28 7.43
N ASP A 393 -10.27 21.81 8.58
CA ASP A 393 -10.07 23.24 8.81
C ASP A 393 -8.60 23.53 9.10
N ILE A 394 -8.10 24.67 8.63
CA ILE A 394 -6.73 25.11 8.83
C ILE A 394 -6.71 26.45 9.51
N ASN A 395 -6.21 26.45 10.73
CA ASN A 395 -6.11 27.66 11.53
C ASN A 395 -4.64 28.17 11.58
N THR A 396 -4.47 29.48 11.53
CA THR A 396 -3.15 30.10 11.64
C THR A 396 -2.54 29.94 13.04
N GLY A 397 -3.38 29.75 14.07
CA GLY A 397 -2.93 29.55 15.45
C GLY A 397 -2.00 30.65 15.93
N SER A 398 -0.82 30.27 16.38
CA SER A 398 0.24 31.20 16.83
C SER A 398 1.17 31.67 15.70
N HIS A 399 0.90 31.27 14.44
CA HIS A 399 1.72 31.69 13.29
C HIS A 399 1.57 33.20 13.05
N LYS A 400 2.59 33.96 13.40
CA LYS A 400 2.74 35.36 13.03
C LYS A 400 3.48 35.39 11.69
N GLY A 401 2.77 35.62 10.59
CA GLY A 401 3.38 35.71 9.27
C GLY A 401 4.61 36.62 9.28
N ASN A 402 5.70 36.16 8.66
CA ASN A 402 6.86 37.00 8.47
C ASN A 402 6.46 38.16 7.53
N ARG A 403 6.67 39.40 7.99
CA ARG A 403 6.44 40.65 7.23
C ARG A 403 7.20 40.73 5.87
N LYS A 404 7.88 39.65 5.44
CA LYS A 404 8.67 39.62 4.19
C LYS A 404 8.00 38.87 3.02
N ASP A 405 6.81 38.32 3.24
CA ASP A 405 6.07 37.56 2.22
C ASP A 405 4.85 38.34 1.72
N GLY A 406 4.94 39.67 1.61
CA GLY A 406 3.97 40.55 1.03
C GLY A 406 4.48 41.21 -0.23
#